data_e21db17c3eb0e5a25f92a331416d6703
#
_entry.id   e21db17c3eb0e5a25f92a331416d6703
#
_cell.length_a   1.000
_cell.length_b   1.000
_cell.length_c   1.000
_cell.angle_alpha   90.00
_cell.angle_beta   90.00
_cell.angle_gamma   90.00
#
_symmetry.space_group_name_H-M   'P 1'
#
loop_
_entity.id
_entity.type
_entity.pdbx_description
1 polymer ?
#
loop_
_entity_poly.entity_id
_entity_poly.type
_entity_poly.pdbx_seq_one_letter_code
_entity_poly.pdbx_strand_id
1 'polypeptide(L)'
;APYSHFSNKEELLQEMQLHITKKFTEVLENTVSQYRGTPIFLLEFGKAYISFFISRPQYFNFLFQQGNIQIDLNIGSGRESNYQPFAIYKEQVLKLLADTNMTQSKKEDLIVALFAYVQGLTTLATMENVHYAYKWEDKLTDLIGIFSCEF
;
A
#
# COMPACT_ATOMS: atom_id res chain seq x y z
N ALA A 1 -16.12 9.85 26.05
CA ALA A 1 -14.70 9.56 25.80
C ALA A 1 -14.57 8.26 25.01
N PRO A 2 -13.68 8.18 23.99
CA PRO A 2 -13.54 6.99 23.19
C PRO A 2 -13.14 5.75 24.01
N TYR A 3 -12.48 5.94 25.13
CA TYR A 3 -12.06 4.83 25.99
C TYR A 3 -13.18 4.18 26.76
N SER A 4 -14.33 4.83 26.89
CA SER A 4 -15.46 4.29 27.68
C SER A 4 -16.12 3.07 27.01
N HIS A 5 -15.87 2.84 25.71
CA HIS A 5 -16.47 1.75 24.94
C HIS A 5 -15.54 0.55 24.78
N PHE A 6 -14.31 0.61 25.30
CA PHE A 6 -13.30 -0.41 25.12
C PHE A 6 -12.85 -0.98 26.46
N SER A 7 -12.78 -2.30 26.54
CA SER A 7 -12.42 -2.99 27.78
C SER A 7 -10.94 -2.88 28.12
N ASN A 8 -10.07 -2.60 27.13
CA ASN A 8 -8.65 -2.46 27.33
C ASN A 8 -7.98 -1.76 26.12
N LYS A 9 -6.68 -1.49 26.28
CA LYS A 9 -5.89 -0.83 25.25
C LYS A 9 -5.80 -1.64 23.94
N GLU A 10 -5.68 -2.97 24.04
CA GLU A 10 -5.59 -3.84 22.86
C GLU A 10 -6.84 -3.76 22.00
N GLU A 11 -8.00 -3.77 22.64
CA GLU A 11 -9.28 -3.64 21.93
C GLU A 11 -9.38 -2.29 21.22
N LEU A 12 -8.96 -1.21 21.87
CA LEU A 12 -8.92 0.12 21.27
C LEU A 12 -7.99 0.14 20.04
N LEU A 13 -6.78 -0.41 20.16
CA LEU A 13 -5.82 -0.44 19.03
C LEU A 13 -6.37 -1.26 17.87
N GLN A 14 -7.05 -2.37 18.16
CA GLN A 14 -7.67 -3.20 17.14
C GLN A 14 -8.77 -2.44 16.39
N GLU A 15 -9.62 -1.73 17.13
CA GLU A 15 -10.68 -0.92 16.51
C GLU A 15 -10.12 0.22 15.67
N MET A 16 -9.05 0.86 16.11
CA MET A 16 -8.36 1.88 15.33
C MET A 16 -7.78 1.30 14.05
N GLN A 17 -7.15 0.13 14.14
CA GLN A 17 -6.59 -0.57 12.98
C GLN A 17 -7.69 -0.89 11.96
N LEU A 18 -8.82 -1.44 12.42
CA LEU A 18 -9.94 -1.79 11.55
C LEU A 18 -10.55 -0.56 10.88
N HIS A 19 -10.68 0.53 11.62
CA HIS A 19 -11.24 1.78 11.10
C HIS A 19 -10.37 2.36 9.97
N ILE A 20 -9.06 2.43 10.20
CA ILE A 20 -8.11 2.94 9.19
C ILE A 20 -8.09 2.01 7.98
N THR A 21 -8.03 0.70 8.21
CA THR A 21 -8.00 -0.30 7.15
C THR A 21 -9.24 -0.24 6.28
N LYS A 22 -10.41 -0.04 6.86
CA LYS A 22 -11.65 0.08 6.10
C LYS A 22 -11.58 1.26 5.12
N LYS A 23 -11.15 2.42 5.60
CA LYS A 23 -11.00 3.62 4.75
C LYS A 23 -9.97 3.40 3.63
N PHE A 24 -8.84 2.81 3.98
CA PHE A 24 -7.77 2.53 3.03
C PHE A 24 -8.22 1.52 1.98
N THR A 25 -8.86 0.46 2.40
CA THR A 25 -9.40 -0.57 1.50
C THR A 25 -10.40 0.04 0.51
N GLU A 26 -11.30 0.90 0.97
CA GLU A 26 -12.27 1.57 0.10
C GLU A 26 -11.58 2.41 -0.99
N VAL A 27 -10.54 3.15 -0.63
CA VAL A 27 -9.75 3.94 -1.59
C VAL A 27 -9.11 3.04 -2.64
N LEU A 28 -8.50 1.94 -2.22
CA LEU A 28 -7.83 1.01 -3.13
C LEU A 28 -8.83 0.29 -4.04
N GLU A 29 -9.96 -0.16 -3.51
CA GLU A 29 -10.99 -0.83 -4.29
C GLU A 29 -11.63 0.11 -5.32
N ASN A 30 -11.84 1.38 -4.96
CA ASN A 30 -12.32 2.38 -5.91
C ASN A 30 -11.31 2.58 -7.05
N THR A 31 -10.03 2.61 -6.73
CA THR A 31 -8.97 2.74 -7.73
C THR A 31 -8.93 1.52 -8.66
N VAL A 32 -9.07 0.31 -8.10
CA VAL A 32 -9.17 -0.92 -8.89
C VAL A 32 -10.36 -0.84 -9.85
N SER A 33 -11.52 -0.45 -9.35
CA SER A 33 -12.74 -0.35 -10.18
C SER A 33 -12.58 0.65 -11.32
N GLN A 34 -11.87 1.75 -11.08
CA GLN A 34 -11.73 2.83 -12.05
C GLN A 34 -10.66 2.55 -13.09
N TYR A 35 -9.54 1.93 -12.70
CA TYR A 35 -8.35 1.86 -13.56
C TYR A 35 -7.93 0.45 -13.97
N ARG A 36 -8.53 -0.61 -13.43
CA ARG A 36 -8.15 -1.97 -13.80
C ARG A 36 -8.29 -2.19 -15.31
N GLY A 37 -7.32 -2.89 -15.87
CA GLY A 37 -7.27 -3.14 -17.31
C GLY A 37 -6.76 -1.97 -18.13
N THR A 38 -6.36 -0.86 -17.51
CA THR A 38 -5.77 0.28 -18.21
C THR A 38 -4.25 0.27 -18.05
N PRO A 39 -3.52 0.92 -19.00
CA PRO A 39 -2.04 1.00 -18.89
C PRO A 39 -1.55 1.79 -17.68
N ILE A 40 -2.39 2.63 -17.07
CA ILE A 40 -2.02 3.48 -15.95
C ILE A 40 -2.44 2.89 -14.59
N PHE A 41 -2.90 1.64 -14.56
CA PHE A 41 -3.43 1.05 -13.33
C PHE A 41 -2.40 1.06 -12.20
N LEU A 42 -1.18 0.57 -12.42
CA LEU A 42 -0.16 0.52 -11.38
C LEU A 42 0.25 1.90 -10.90
N LEU A 43 0.32 2.87 -11.82
CA LEU A 43 0.60 4.27 -11.47
C LEU A 43 -0.49 4.82 -10.54
N GLU A 44 -1.74 4.69 -10.93
CA GLU A 44 -2.87 5.22 -10.16
C GLU A 44 -3.05 4.49 -8.83
N PHE A 45 -2.80 3.17 -8.80
CA PHE A 45 -2.86 2.39 -7.57
C PHE A 45 -1.79 2.84 -6.57
N GLY A 46 -0.54 3.02 -7.05
CA GLY A 46 0.55 3.52 -6.21
C GLY A 46 0.30 4.94 -5.72
N LYS A 47 -0.22 5.81 -6.57
CA LYS A 47 -0.60 7.18 -6.18
C LYS A 47 -1.68 7.17 -5.10
N ALA A 48 -2.71 6.34 -5.25
CA ALA A 48 -3.79 6.22 -4.27
C ALA A 48 -3.25 5.76 -2.91
N TYR A 49 -2.37 4.77 -2.93
CA TYR A 49 -1.70 4.26 -1.72
C TYR A 49 -0.96 5.38 -0.99
N ILE A 50 -0.05 6.04 -1.69
CA ILE A 50 0.81 7.06 -1.09
C ILE A 50 0.00 8.27 -0.64
N SER A 51 -0.92 8.75 -1.48
CA SER A 51 -1.74 9.93 -1.16
C SER A 51 -2.61 9.73 0.08
N PHE A 52 -3.11 8.51 0.29
CA PHE A 52 -3.88 8.20 1.49
C PHE A 52 -3.07 8.49 2.76
N PHE A 53 -1.81 8.10 2.78
CA PHE A 53 -0.95 8.28 3.94
C PHE A 53 -0.32 9.68 4.03
N ILE A 54 -0.06 10.34 2.90
CA ILE A 54 0.42 11.74 2.92
C ILE A 54 -0.59 12.64 3.60
N SER A 55 -1.88 12.45 3.33
CA SER A 55 -2.94 13.25 3.95
C SER A 55 -3.14 12.94 5.44
N ARG A 56 -2.69 11.77 5.88
CA ARG A 56 -2.81 11.33 7.28
C ARG A 56 -1.57 10.55 7.73
N PRO A 57 -0.44 11.25 7.95
CA PRO A 57 0.83 10.58 8.30
C PRO A 57 0.75 9.74 9.56
N GLN A 58 -0.10 10.13 10.52
CA GLN A 58 -0.31 9.38 11.76
C GLN A 58 -0.89 7.98 11.51
N TYR A 59 -1.66 7.80 10.44
CA TYR A 59 -2.16 6.47 10.07
C TYR A 59 -1.02 5.56 9.63
N PHE A 60 -0.10 6.08 8.85
CA PHE A 60 1.07 5.32 8.40
C PHE A 60 1.95 4.91 9.58
N ASN A 61 2.23 5.85 10.47
CA ASN A 61 2.97 5.57 11.70
C ASN A 61 2.30 4.47 12.53
N PHE A 62 0.99 4.59 12.76
CA PHE A 62 0.23 3.64 13.55
C PHE A 62 0.26 2.24 12.95
N LEU A 63 -0.03 2.11 11.65
CA LEU A 63 -0.13 0.81 10.99
C LEU A 63 1.24 0.14 10.83
N PHE A 64 2.22 0.87 10.28
CA PHE A 64 3.47 0.27 9.82
C PHE A 64 4.62 0.46 10.79
N GLN A 65 4.78 1.65 11.37
CA GLN A 65 5.92 1.92 12.26
C GLN A 65 5.68 1.40 13.67
N GLN A 66 4.45 1.46 14.17
CA GLN A 66 4.09 0.89 15.47
C GLN A 66 3.69 -0.58 15.40
N GLY A 67 3.62 -1.14 14.18
CA GLY A 67 3.41 -2.57 14.00
C GLY A 67 2.01 -3.08 14.33
N ASN A 68 0.99 -2.28 14.10
CA ASN A 68 -0.40 -2.67 14.39
C ASN A 68 -1.05 -3.48 13.25
N ILE A 69 -0.27 -3.92 12.27
CA ILE A 69 -0.69 -4.84 11.21
C ILE A 69 0.44 -5.85 10.96
N GLN A 70 0.10 -6.94 10.30
CA GLN A 70 1.07 -7.93 9.86
C GLN A 70 0.94 -8.14 8.36
N ILE A 71 2.06 -8.20 7.67
CA ILE A 71 2.14 -8.48 6.23
C ILE A 71 3.06 -9.68 6.04
N ASP A 72 2.56 -10.70 5.35
CA ASP A 72 3.35 -11.87 4.97
C ASP A 72 3.85 -11.67 3.53
N LEU A 73 5.15 -11.57 3.36
CA LEU A 73 5.80 -11.42 2.06
C LEU A 73 6.10 -12.76 1.39
N ASN A 74 5.73 -13.88 2.00
CA ASN A 74 5.88 -15.21 1.42
C ASN A 74 4.73 -15.49 0.45
N ILE A 75 4.80 -14.91 -0.72
CA ILE A 75 3.70 -14.81 -1.69
C ILE A 75 3.15 -16.19 -2.09
N GLY A 76 4.03 -17.18 -2.24
CA GLY A 76 3.65 -18.53 -2.68
C GLY A 76 3.35 -19.52 -1.58
N SER A 77 3.29 -19.10 -0.31
CA SER A 77 3.21 -20.02 0.84
C SER A 77 1.83 -20.62 1.08
N GLY A 78 0.79 -20.12 0.42
CA GLY A 78 -0.58 -20.53 0.68
C GLY A 78 -1.15 -20.05 2.02
N ARG A 79 -0.42 -19.23 2.75
CA ARG A 79 -0.91 -18.59 3.98
C ARG A 79 -1.86 -17.46 3.60
N GLU A 80 -3.10 -17.59 4.05
CA GLU A 80 -4.15 -16.64 3.65
C GLU A 80 -4.31 -15.45 4.58
N SER A 81 -3.62 -15.43 5.72
CA SER A 81 -3.74 -14.34 6.69
C SER A 81 -2.84 -13.17 6.34
N ASN A 82 -3.25 -12.37 5.39
CA ASN A 82 -2.56 -11.14 5.05
C ASN A 82 -3.43 -9.93 5.33
N TYR A 83 -2.79 -8.78 5.56
CA TYR A 83 -3.46 -7.50 5.65
C TYR A 83 -4.24 -7.26 4.35
N GLN A 84 -5.53 -6.93 4.44
CA GLN A 84 -6.42 -6.90 3.28
C GLN A 84 -5.93 -5.97 2.14
N PRO A 85 -5.47 -4.74 2.41
CA PRO A 85 -4.92 -3.90 1.35
C PRO A 85 -3.74 -4.54 0.62
N PHE A 86 -2.89 -5.26 1.32
CA PHE A 86 -1.79 -6.00 0.69
C PHE A 86 -2.30 -7.16 -0.16
N ALA A 87 -3.33 -7.87 0.31
CA ALA A 87 -3.95 -8.96 -0.44
C ALA A 87 -4.56 -8.45 -1.76
N ILE A 88 -5.22 -7.29 -1.74
CA ILE A 88 -5.75 -6.64 -2.95
C ILE A 88 -4.61 -6.32 -3.92
N TYR A 89 -3.56 -5.71 -3.44
CA TYR A 89 -2.38 -5.38 -4.24
C TYR A 89 -1.79 -6.61 -4.91
N LYS A 90 -1.53 -7.66 -4.13
CA LYS A 90 -0.97 -8.92 -4.61
C LYS A 90 -1.84 -9.53 -5.71
N GLU A 91 -3.13 -9.60 -5.48
CA GLU A 91 -4.09 -10.15 -6.45
C GLU A 91 -4.05 -9.39 -7.77
N GLN A 92 -4.06 -8.07 -7.71
CA GLN A 92 -4.07 -7.24 -8.91
C GLN A 92 -2.77 -7.34 -9.70
N VAL A 93 -1.62 -7.39 -9.03
CA VAL A 93 -0.33 -7.56 -9.72
C VAL A 93 -0.25 -8.94 -10.36
N LEU A 94 -0.70 -9.99 -9.67
CA LEU A 94 -0.72 -11.34 -10.26
C LEU A 94 -1.60 -11.40 -11.50
N LYS A 95 -2.75 -10.73 -11.50
CA LYS A 95 -3.62 -10.64 -12.68
C LYS A 95 -2.92 -9.94 -13.84
N LEU A 96 -2.20 -8.86 -13.58
CA LEU A 96 -1.44 -8.14 -14.61
C LEU A 96 -0.34 -9.00 -15.22
N LEU A 97 0.27 -9.86 -14.42
CA LEU A 97 1.39 -10.70 -14.85
C LEU A 97 0.96 -12.08 -15.37
N ALA A 98 -0.34 -12.40 -15.37
CA ALA A 98 -0.87 -13.72 -15.68
C ALA A 98 -0.45 -14.20 -17.09
N ASP A 99 -0.48 -13.29 -18.07
CA ASP A 99 -0.20 -13.62 -19.47
C ASP A 99 1.26 -13.37 -19.88
N THR A 100 2.13 -13.09 -18.90
CA THR A 100 3.56 -12.92 -19.17
C THR A 100 4.30 -14.25 -19.10
N ASN A 101 5.47 -14.33 -19.78
CA ASN A 101 6.37 -15.47 -19.71
C ASN A 101 7.24 -15.49 -18.45
N MET A 102 6.95 -14.63 -17.52
CA MET A 102 7.71 -14.49 -16.28
C MET A 102 7.53 -15.73 -15.40
N THR A 103 8.62 -16.21 -14.80
CA THR A 103 8.54 -17.32 -13.85
C THR A 103 7.76 -16.91 -12.60
N GLN A 104 7.21 -17.87 -11.88
CA GLN A 104 6.51 -17.60 -10.63
C GLN A 104 7.41 -16.88 -9.62
N SER A 105 8.66 -17.34 -9.48
CA SER A 105 9.64 -16.70 -8.60
C SER A 105 9.86 -15.24 -8.97
N LYS A 106 9.95 -14.92 -10.26
CA LYS A 106 10.14 -13.54 -10.72
C LYS A 106 8.92 -12.66 -10.44
N LYS A 107 7.72 -13.22 -10.59
CA LYS A 107 6.48 -12.52 -10.24
C LYS A 107 6.44 -12.18 -8.75
N GLU A 108 6.83 -13.12 -7.90
CA GLU A 108 6.89 -12.91 -6.46
C GLU A 108 7.90 -11.82 -6.09
N ASP A 109 9.10 -11.86 -6.70
CA ASP A 109 10.11 -10.83 -6.50
C ASP A 109 9.59 -9.45 -6.90
N LEU A 110 8.87 -9.35 -8.00
CA LEU A 110 8.32 -8.09 -8.49
C LEU A 110 7.27 -7.53 -7.53
N ILE A 111 6.42 -8.40 -6.99
CA ILE A 111 5.41 -8.01 -5.99
C ILE A 111 6.10 -7.38 -4.78
N VAL A 112 7.14 -8.01 -4.27
CA VAL A 112 7.88 -7.51 -3.10
C VAL A 112 8.62 -6.20 -3.45
N ALA A 113 9.28 -6.13 -4.61
CA ALA A 113 10.06 -4.96 -5.01
C ALA A 113 9.19 -3.72 -5.22
N LEU A 114 8.06 -3.85 -5.90
CA LEU A 114 7.12 -2.73 -6.10
C LEU A 114 6.52 -2.25 -4.79
N PHE A 115 6.18 -3.17 -3.91
CA PHE A 115 5.68 -2.81 -2.58
C PHE A 115 6.75 -2.06 -1.78
N ALA A 116 7.99 -2.54 -1.79
CA ALA A 116 9.10 -1.88 -1.11
C ALA A 116 9.32 -0.46 -1.63
N TYR A 117 9.20 -0.25 -2.93
CA TYR A 117 9.36 1.06 -3.54
C TYR A 117 8.29 2.05 -3.07
N VAL A 118 7.03 1.64 -3.14
CA VAL A 118 5.90 2.47 -2.71
C VAL A 118 5.98 2.75 -1.20
N GLN A 119 6.34 1.74 -0.43
CA GLN A 119 6.51 1.86 1.01
C GLN A 119 7.64 2.83 1.36
N GLY A 120 8.75 2.78 0.62
CA GLY A 120 9.86 3.72 0.78
C GLY A 120 9.46 5.16 0.46
N LEU A 121 8.75 5.38 -0.64
CA LEU A 121 8.23 6.71 -0.98
C LEU A 121 7.28 7.23 0.10
N THR A 122 6.38 6.37 0.59
CA THR A 122 5.43 6.75 1.64
C THR A 122 6.17 7.11 2.93
N THR A 123 7.19 6.33 3.29
CA THR A 123 8.02 6.60 4.46
C THR A 123 8.67 7.98 4.35
N LEU A 124 9.33 8.26 3.23
CA LEU A 124 9.97 9.55 3.01
C LEU A 124 8.97 10.71 3.05
N ALA A 125 7.82 10.54 2.43
CA ALA A 125 6.80 11.58 2.32
C ALA A 125 6.09 11.88 3.64
N THR A 126 6.10 10.95 4.59
CA THR A 126 5.44 11.11 5.90
C THR A 126 6.40 11.44 7.04
N MET A 127 7.71 11.45 6.80
CA MET A 127 8.71 11.78 7.81
C MET A 127 8.91 13.28 7.92
N GLU A 128 8.82 13.81 9.14
CA GLU A 128 8.97 15.25 9.40
C GLU A 128 10.40 15.76 9.14
N ASN A 129 11.40 14.89 9.29
CA ASN A 129 12.81 15.24 9.13
C ASN A 129 13.35 15.01 7.71
N VAL A 130 12.47 14.73 6.76
CA VAL A 130 12.85 14.63 5.34
C VAL A 130 12.39 15.89 4.62
N HIS A 131 13.35 16.58 4.01
CA HIS A 131 13.08 17.81 3.29
C HIS A 131 13.15 17.55 1.79
N TYR A 132 12.12 18.00 1.07
CA TYR A 132 12.03 17.88 -0.37
C TYR A 132 11.61 19.24 -0.96
N ALA A 133 12.21 19.61 -2.08
CA ALA A 133 11.95 20.91 -2.71
C ALA A 133 10.56 20.96 -3.38
N TYR A 134 9.92 19.83 -3.57
CA TYR A 134 8.61 19.71 -4.24
C TYR A 134 7.57 19.20 -3.27
N LYS A 135 6.29 19.45 -3.59
CA LYS A 135 5.20 18.76 -2.92
C LYS A 135 5.17 17.31 -3.40
N TRP A 136 5.10 16.36 -2.47
CA TRP A 136 5.11 14.94 -2.81
C TRP A 136 3.98 14.58 -3.78
N GLU A 137 2.78 15.13 -3.57
CA GLU A 137 1.61 14.88 -4.42
C GLU A 137 1.87 15.25 -5.87
N ASP A 138 2.63 16.32 -6.11
CA ASP A 138 2.96 16.80 -7.46
C ASP A 138 4.03 15.96 -8.14
N LYS A 139 4.77 15.14 -7.38
CA LYS A 139 5.88 14.34 -7.90
C LYS A 139 5.55 12.85 -8.02
N LEU A 140 4.42 12.38 -7.51
CA LEU A 140 4.13 10.94 -7.48
C LEU A 140 4.08 10.34 -8.88
N THR A 141 3.49 11.02 -9.85
CA THR A 141 3.44 10.54 -11.24
C THR A 141 4.84 10.32 -11.81
N ASP A 142 5.75 11.28 -11.60
CA ASP A 142 7.12 11.17 -12.10
C ASP A 142 7.89 10.05 -11.38
N LEU A 143 7.78 9.99 -10.06
CA LEU A 143 8.55 9.06 -9.25
C LEU A 143 8.09 7.60 -9.44
N ILE A 144 6.78 7.38 -9.50
CA ILE A 144 6.25 6.03 -9.75
C ILE A 144 6.44 5.68 -11.22
N GLY A 145 6.25 6.64 -12.12
CA GLY A 145 6.39 6.46 -13.56
C GLY A 145 7.78 6.08 -14.02
N ILE A 146 8.79 6.23 -13.16
CA ILE A 146 10.17 5.89 -13.51
C ILE A 146 10.31 4.41 -13.91
N PHE A 147 9.48 3.53 -13.36
CA PHE A 147 9.46 2.10 -13.70
C PHE A 147 8.74 1.80 -15.01
N SER A 148 8.00 2.77 -15.55
CA SER A 148 7.36 2.65 -16.86
C SER A 148 8.28 3.07 -17.98
N CYS A 149 9.41 3.72 -17.67
CA CYS A 149 10.42 4.09 -18.66
C CYS A 149 11.13 2.82 -19.12
N GLU A 150 11.27 2.65 -20.42
CA GLU A 150 12.07 1.58 -20.99
C GLU A 150 13.54 1.81 -20.59
N PHE A 151 14.06 0.84 -19.91
CA PHE A 151 15.48 0.80 -19.60
C PHE A 151 16.23 0.06 -20.71
#